data_9f2f53f0ddea4d85a5743c7a311dc2b4
#
_entry.id   9f2f53f0ddea4d85a5743c7a311dc2b4
#
_cell.length_a   1.000
_cell.length_b   1.000
_cell.length_c   1.000
_cell.angle_alpha   90.00
_cell.angle_beta   90.00
_cell.angle_gamma   90.00
#
_symmetry.space_group_name_H-M   'P 1'
#
loop_
_entity.id
_entity.type
_entity.pdbx_description
1 polymer ?
#
loop_
_entity_poly.entity_id
_entity_poly.type
_entity_poly.pdbx_seq_one_letter_code
_entity_poly.pdbx_strand_id
1 'polypeptide(L)'
;MAAKFLGEPSKVVTGSHDRTLKIWDLRSKACTETKFAGSSCNDLVTTDSSGSTIISGHFDKKIRFWDTRTDCSSNDIVLQGKITSLDLSKDCKYLLSCVRDDTIKLLDLRMNQIIGTFSNDNFKVGCDWARVAFNMDASRVAAGSADGSIFIWNIGGQLETVLKEHSAAITAVSWHPFSSALASVDRAKKCVIWVDA
;
A
#
# COMPACT_ATOMS: atom_id res chain seq x y z
N MET A 1 -10.51 1.84 -1.03
CA MET A 1 -10.84 1.07 -2.24
C MET A 1 -9.73 1.25 -3.25
N ALA A 2 -9.34 0.18 -3.91
CA ALA A 2 -8.17 0.17 -4.77
C ALA A 2 -8.46 -0.54 -6.10
N ALA A 3 -7.70 -0.19 -7.13
CA ALA A 3 -7.72 -0.85 -8.43
C ALA A 3 -6.29 -0.93 -8.96
N LYS A 4 -5.92 -2.06 -9.53
CA LYS A 4 -4.62 -2.32 -10.14
C LYS A 4 -4.78 -3.14 -11.41
N PHE A 5 -3.90 -2.94 -12.36
CA PHE A 5 -3.79 -3.87 -13.50
C PHE A 5 -3.30 -5.23 -13.00
N LEU A 6 -3.81 -6.29 -13.58
CA LEU A 6 -3.52 -7.68 -13.20
C LEU A 6 -2.81 -8.38 -14.37
N GLY A 7 -1.48 -8.32 -14.37
CA GLY A 7 -0.65 -8.88 -15.43
C GLY A 7 -0.83 -8.13 -16.76
N GLU A 8 -1.72 -8.60 -17.59
CA GLU A 8 -2.04 -7.98 -18.89
C GLU A 8 -2.76 -6.64 -18.73
N PRO A 9 -2.52 -5.65 -19.62
CA PRO A 9 -3.20 -4.36 -19.57
C PRO A 9 -4.73 -4.44 -19.83
N SER A 10 -5.22 -5.61 -20.23
CA SER A 10 -6.65 -5.87 -20.43
C SER A 10 -7.37 -6.35 -19.16
N LYS A 11 -6.66 -6.69 -18.09
CA LYS A 11 -7.24 -7.16 -16.83
C LYS A 11 -7.01 -6.18 -15.70
N VAL A 12 -8.04 -5.96 -14.90
CA VAL A 12 -8.00 -5.11 -13.69
C VAL A 12 -8.57 -5.86 -12.51
N VAL A 13 -7.93 -5.76 -11.36
CA VAL A 13 -8.49 -6.19 -10.09
C VAL A 13 -8.91 -4.98 -9.28
N THR A 14 -10.07 -5.05 -8.65
CA THR A 14 -10.61 -4.02 -7.75
C THR A 14 -10.89 -4.62 -6.38
N GLY A 15 -10.58 -3.86 -5.32
CA GLY A 15 -10.95 -4.19 -3.95
C GLY A 15 -11.98 -3.20 -3.40
N SER A 16 -12.98 -3.70 -2.68
CA SER A 16 -14.13 -2.92 -2.24
C SER A 16 -14.47 -3.10 -0.76
N HIS A 17 -15.19 -2.13 -0.21
CA HIS A 17 -15.79 -2.21 1.12
C HIS A 17 -16.91 -3.27 1.20
N ASP A 18 -17.45 -3.72 0.09
CA ASP A 18 -18.43 -4.81 0.02
C ASP A 18 -17.84 -6.20 0.35
N ARG A 19 -16.55 -6.23 0.75
CA ARG A 19 -15.79 -7.42 1.14
C ARG A 19 -15.47 -8.36 -0.02
N THR A 20 -15.45 -7.82 -1.24
CA THR A 20 -15.07 -8.58 -2.44
C THR A 20 -13.84 -8.00 -3.12
N LEU A 21 -13.12 -8.87 -3.82
CA LEU A 21 -12.19 -8.52 -4.87
C LEU A 21 -12.79 -8.99 -6.18
N LYS A 22 -12.80 -8.13 -7.20
CA LYS A 22 -13.36 -8.46 -8.51
C LYS A 22 -12.30 -8.33 -9.59
N ILE A 23 -12.22 -9.32 -10.46
CA ILE A 23 -11.36 -9.31 -11.65
C ILE A 23 -12.23 -8.96 -12.85
N TRP A 24 -11.77 -7.99 -13.62
CA TRP A 24 -12.45 -7.43 -14.76
C TRP A 24 -11.64 -7.65 -16.02
N ASP A 25 -12.29 -8.04 -17.09
CA ASP A 25 -11.73 -7.99 -18.43
C ASP A 25 -12.20 -6.70 -19.13
N LEU A 26 -11.26 -5.84 -19.47
CA LEU A 26 -11.55 -4.57 -20.12
C LEU A 26 -11.99 -4.71 -21.58
N ARG A 27 -11.66 -5.82 -22.23
CA ARG A 27 -12.08 -6.09 -23.62
C ARG A 27 -13.56 -6.44 -23.69
N SER A 28 -13.98 -7.38 -22.86
CA SER A 28 -15.38 -7.78 -22.74
C SER A 28 -16.23 -6.83 -21.90
N LYS A 29 -15.58 -5.90 -21.14
CA LYS A 29 -16.21 -4.98 -20.19
C LYS A 29 -17.02 -5.71 -19.11
N ALA A 30 -16.60 -6.91 -18.74
CA ALA A 30 -17.30 -7.77 -17.79
C ALA A 30 -16.45 -8.11 -16.58
N CYS A 31 -17.12 -8.34 -15.45
CA CYS A 31 -16.52 -9.00 -14.30
C CYS A 31 -16.39 -10.48 -14.59
N THR A 32 -15.17 -10.99 -14.62
CA THR A 32 -14.89 -12.40 -14.93
C THR A 32 -14.83 -13.26 -13.69
N GLU A 33 -14.47 -12.68 -12.54
CA GLU A 33 -14.33 -13.42 -11.29
C GLU A 33 -14.61 -12.53 -10.08
N THR A 34 -15.19 -13.10 -9.02
CA THR A 34 -15.39 -12.45 -7.73
C THR A 34 -14.84 -13.32 -6.61
N LYS A 35 -13.88 -12.80 -5.85
CA LYS A 35 -13.32 -13.44 -4.66
C LYS A 35 -13.92 -12.80 -3.40
N PHE A 36 -14.38 -13.63 -2.49
CA PHE A 36 -14.99 -13.18 -1.22
C PHE A 36 -13.93 -13.11 -0.13
N ALA A 37 -13.57 -11.90 0.25
CA ALA A 37 -12.51 -11.65 1.22
C ALA A 37 -12.97 -11.69 2.69
N GLY A 38 -14.28 -11.69 2.95
CA GLY A 38 -14.85 -11.71 4.30
C GLY A 38 -14.71 -10.40 5.07
N SER A 39 -13.84 -9.49 4.65
CA SER A 39 -13.60 -8.17 5.26
C SER A 39 -13.39 -7.10 4.20
N SER A 40 -13.75 -5.85 4.53
CA SER A 40 -13.54 -4.69 3.65
C SER A 40 -12.09 -4.58 3.22
N CYS A 41 -11.86 -4.41 1.91
CA CYS A 41 -10.54 -4.20 1.33
C CYS A 41 -10.26 -2.69 1.25
N ASN A 42 -9.17 -2.25 1.87
CA ASN A 42 -8.72 -0.85 1.82
C ASN A 42 -7.73 -0.60 0.69
N ASP A 43 -6.82 -1.55 0.46
CA ASP A 43 -5.82 -1.44 -0.59
C ASP A 43 -5.45 -2.81 -1.15
N LEU A 44 -4.88 -2.83 -2.35
CA LEU A 44 -4.37 -4.04 -2.98
C LEU A 44 -3.19 -3.72 -3.91
N VAL A 45 -2.32 -4.70 -4.07
CA VAL A 45 -1.22 -4.69 -5.04
C VAL A 45 -1.17 -6.02 -5.77
N THR A 46 -0.52 -6.02 -6.94
CA THR A 46 -0.31 -7.20 -7.79
C THR A 46 1.18 -7.44 -7.94
N THR A 47 1.64 -8.68 -7.80
CA THR A 47 3.06 -8.98 -7.64
C THR A 47 3.84 -9.22 -8.92
N ASP A 48 3.18 -9.51 -10.03
CA ASP A 48 3.88 -9.93 -11.24
C ASP A 48 3.17 -9.53 -12.54
N SER A 49 3.91 -9.57 -13.62
CA SER A 49 3.39 -9.36 -14.96
C SER A 49 2.50 -10.52 -15.44
N SER A 50 2.56 -11.69 -14.80
CA SER A 50 1.72 -12.84 -15.13
C SER A 50 0.30 -12.70 -14.59
N GLY A 51 0.09 -11.81 -13.59
CA GLY A 51 -1.20 -11.63 -12.95
C GLY A 51 -1.63 -12.81 -12.09
N SER A 52 -0.67 -13.59 -11.59
CA SER A 52 -0.97 -14.80 -10.81
C SER A 52 -1.29 -14.51 -9.35
N THR A 53 -0.77 -13.42 -8.79
CA THR A 53 -0.90 -13.14 -7.37
C THR A 53 -1.43 -11.74 -7.10
N ILE A 54 -2.42 -11.66 -6.23
CA ILE A 54 -2.97 -10.42 -5.66
C ILE A 54 -2.68 -10.42 -4.17
N ILE A 55 -2.25 -9.28 -3.62
CA ILE A 55 -2.10 -9.07 -2.18
C ILE A 55 -3.07 -7.96 -1.77
N SER A 56 -3.89 -8.21 -0.77
CA SER A 56 -4.91 -7.25 -0.32
C SER A 56 -4.84 -6.99 1.17
N GLY A 57 -5.03 -5.73 1.55
CA GLY A 57 -5.04 -5.27 2.94
C GLY A 57 -6.46 -4.95 3.42
N HIS A 58 -6.79 -5.44 4.60
CA HIS A 58 -8.17 -5.48 5.07
C HIS A 58 -8.40 -4.80 6.43
N PHE A 59 -9.67 -4.50 6.67
CA PHE A 59 -10.16 -3.90 7.92
C PHE A 59 -10.03 -4.84 9.12
N ASP A 60 -10.05 -6.16 8.91
CA ASP A 60 -9.88 -7.19 9.94
C ASP A 60 -8.41 -7.45 10.31
N LYS A 61 -7.52 -6.51 9.99
CA LYS A 61 -6.08 -6.55 10.32
C LYS A 61 -5.29 -7.59 9.54
N LYS A 62 -5.85 -8.15 8.48
CA LYS A 62 -5.20 -9.18 7.67
C LYS A 62 -4.68 -8.64 6.35
N ILE A 63 -3.51 -9.11 5.97
CA ILE A 63 -3.01 -9.09 4.61
C ILE A 63 -3.29 -10.47 4.02
N ARG A 64 -4.03 -10.54 2.91
CA ARG A 64 -4.38 -11.77 2.25
C ARG A 64 -3.66 -11.90 0.92
N PHE A 65 -3.17 -13.11 0.67
CA PHE A 65 -2.50 -13.49 -0.57
C PHE A 65 -3.44 -14.38 -1.38
N TRP A 66 -3.69 -13.99 -2.63
CA TRP A 66 -4.60 -14.69 -3.52
C TRP A 66 -3.86 -15.20 -4.74
N ASP A 67 -3.98 -16.48 -5.01
CA ASP A 67 -3.66 -17.03 -6.32
C ASP A 67 -4.89 -16.83 -7.21
N THR A 68 -4.72 -16.24 -8.39
CA THR A 68 -5.83 -16.00 -9.32
C THR A 68 -6.44 -17.27 -9.89
N ARG A 69 -5.76 -18.41 -9.71
CA ARG A 69 -6.22 -19.73 -10.16
C ARG A 69 -7.07 -20.46 -9.12
N THR A 70 -7.18 -19.93 -7.92
CA THR A 70 -7.92 -20.54 -6.82
C THR A 70 -8.93 -19.56 -6.22
N ASP A 71 -10.03 -20.06 -5.65
CA ASP A 71 -11.09 -19.22 -5.08
C ASP A 71 -10.79 -18.69 -3.69
N CYS A 72 -9.82 -19.27 -2.99
CA CYS A 72 -9.47 -18.93 -1.61
C CYS A 72 -8.14 -18.18 -1.52
N SER A 73 -7.94 -17.44 -0.42
CA SER A 73 -6.62 -16.92 -0.10
C SER A 73 -5.66 -18.08 0.18
N SER A 74 -4.46 -17.99 -0.37
CA SER A 74 -3.41 -19.01 -0.18
C SER A 74 -2.70 -18.86 1.16
N ASN A 75 -2.64 -17.65 1.70
CA ASN A 75 -2.01 -17.31 2.97
C ASN A 75 -2.59 -16.02 3.54
N ASP A 76 -2.58 -15.89 4.88
CA ASP A 76 -2.98 -14.68 5.58
C ASP A 76 -1.91 -14.28 6.61
N ILE A 77 -1.55 -13.00 6.66
CA ILE A 77 -0.71 -12.43 7.71
C ILE A 77 -1.58 -11.51 8.56
N VAL A 78 -1.57 -11.73 9.88
CA VAL A 78 -2.35 -10.93 10.85
C VAL A 78 -1.44 -9.88 11.48
N LEU A 79 -1.86 -8.61 11.43
CA LEU A 79 -1.17 -7.47 12.05
C LEU A 79 -1.95 -6.95 13.28
N GLN A 80 -1.42 -5.93 13.95
CA GLN A 80 -2.03 -5.39 15.17
C GLN A 80 -3.21 -4.44 14.91
N GLY A 81 -3.22 -3.78 13.73
CA GLY A 81 -4.24 -2.82 13.34
C GLY A 81 -4.78 -3.05 11.93
N LYS A 82 -5.82 -2.29 11.57
CA LYS A 82 -6.37 -2.30 10.20
C LYS A 82 -5.30 -1.90 9.20
N ILE A 83 -5.30 -2.53 8.04
CA ILE A 83 -4.40 -2.18 6.96
C ILE A 83 -4.99 -0.98 6.21
N THR A 84 -4.24 0.09 6.07
CA THR A 84 -4.69 1.30 5.36
C THR A 84 -4.15 1.36 3.94
N SER A 85 -2.91 0.92 3.73
CA SER A 85 -2.25 0.94 2.43
C SER A 85 -1.24 -0.18 2.31
N LEU A 86 -1.03 -0.61 1.09
CA LEU A 86 0.04 -1.51 0.67
C LEU A 86 0.85 -0.85 -0.43
N ASP A 87 2.16 -1.06 -0.42
CA ASP A 87 3.03 -0.73 -1.54
C ASP A 87 4.07 -1.83 -1.76
N LEU A 88 4.40 -2.08 -3.02
CA LEU A 88 5.25 -3.19 -3.43
C LEU A 88 6.55 -2.65 -4.02
N SER A 89 7.69 -3.20 -3.59
CA SER A 89 8.97 -2.90 -4.23
C SER A 89 8.96 -3.32 -5.71
N LYS A 90 9.70 -2.60 -6.57
CA LYS A 90 9.73 -2.87 -8.01
C LYS A 90 10.19 -4.28 -8.37
N ASP A 91 11.04 -4.87 -7.53
CA ASP A 91 11.52 -6.25 -7.68
C ASP A 91 10.57 -7.30 -7.10
N CYS A 92 9.42 -6.87 -6.59
CA CYS A 92 8.37 -7.69 -5.97
C CYS A 92 8.84 -8.56 -4.78
N LYS A 93 9.96 -8.19 -4.12
CA LYS A 93 10.46 -8.93 -2.96
C LYS A 93 9.93 -8.42 -1.63
N TYR A 94 9.66 -7.11 -1.54
CA TYR A 94 9.27 -6.45 -0.31
C TYR A 94 7.91 -5.80 -0.44
N LEU A 95 7.12 -5.93 0.61
CA LEU A 95 5.82 -5.30 0.76
C LEU A 95 5.84 -4.34 1.95
N LEU A 96 5.40 -3.12 1.74
CA LEU A 96 5.05 -2.20 2.82
C LEU A 96 3.58 -2.33 3.17
N SER A 97 3.29 -2.28 4.44
CA SER A 97 1.92 -2.20 4.96
C SER A 97 1.83 -1.07 5.98
N CYS A 98 1.07 -0.03 5.67
CA CYS A 98 0.69 0.98 6.63
C CYS A 98 -0.46 0.47 7.50
N VAL A 99 -0.33 0.61 8.81
CA VAL A 99 -1.24 0.00 9.80
C VAL A 99 -1.81 1.06 10.73
N ARG A 100 -3.05 0.90 11.14
CA ARG A 100 -3.75 1.82 12.07
C ARG A 100 -3.30 1.70 13.53
N ASP A 101 -2.18 1.10 13.78
CA ASP A 101 -1.45 1.11 15.06
C ASP A 101 -0.28 2.11 15.05
N ASP A 102 -0.28 3.06 14.11
CA ASP A 102 0.77 4.07 13.91
C ASP A 102 2.13 3.46 13.55
N THR A 103 2.13 2.32 12.86
CA THR A 103 3.34 1.68 12.35
C THR A 103 3.25 1.38 10.86
N ILE A 104 4.41 1.23 10.25
CA ILE A 104 4.54 0.67 8.91
C ILE A 104 5.33 -0.62 9.04
N LYS A 105 4.83 -1.70 8.45
CA LYS A 105 5.50 -3.01 8.45
C LYS A 105 6.16 -3.24 7.10
N LEU A 106 7.39 -3.72 7.16
CA LEU A 106 8.14 -4.22 6.01
C LEU A 106 8.11 -5.75 6.03
N LEU A 107 7.62 -6.35 4.99
CA LEU A 107 7.52 -7.79 4.84
C LEU A 107 8.44 -8.28 3.71
N ASP A 108 9.15 -9.38 3.92
CA ASP A 108 9.80 -10.15 2.86
C ASP A 108 8.81 -11.17 2.31
N LEU A 109 8.43 -11.03 1.04
CA LEU A 109 7.44 -11.88 0.38
C LEU A 109 7.91 -13.30 0.09
N ARG A 110 9.22 -13.52 0.06
CA ARG A 110 9.81 -14.87 -0.15
C ARG A 110 9.68 -15.72 1.11
N MET A 111 9.79 -15.09 2.28
CA MET A 111 9.68 -15.74 3.58
C MET A 111 8.29 -15.58 4.20
N ASN A 112 7.45 -14.69 3.66
CA ASN A 112 6.16 -14.28 4.22
C ASN A 112 6.29 -13.83 5.69
N GLN A 113 7.33 -13.05 5.99
CA GLN A 113 7.65 -12.61 7.34
C GLN A 113 7.83 -11.10 7.41
N ILE A 114 7.48 -10.52 8.56
CA ILE A 114 7.79 -9.13 8.89
C ILE A 114 9.27 -9.05 9.25
N ILE A 115 10.03 -8.27 8.49
CA ILE A 115 11.47 -8.07 8.67
C ILE A 115 11.83 -6.70 9.24
N GLY A 116 10.87 -5.76 9.25
CA GLY A 116 11.08 -4.42 9.77
C GLY A 116 9.79 -3.75 10.20
N THR A 117 9.94 -2.78 11.10
CA THR A 117 8.85 -1.90 11.56
C THR A 117 9.36 -0.48 11.62
N PHE A 118 8.66 0.44 10.96
CA PHE A 118 8.93 1.87 11.03
C PHE A 118 7.89 2.51 11.94
N SER A 119 8.34 3.28 12.90
CA SER A 119 7.50 4.03 13.83
C SER A 119 8.23 5.27 14.33
N ASN A 120 7.47 6.23 14.82
CA ASN A 120 7.99 7.40 15.52
C ASN A 120 6.89 7.92 16.44
N ASP A 121 7.24 8.51 17.59
CA ASP A 121 6.26 9.01 18.58
C ASP A 121 5.31 10.05 18.00
N ASN A 122 5.78 10.83 17.03
CA ASN A 122 5.01 11.87 16.35
C ASN A 122 4.31 11.37 15.08
N PHE A 123 4.60 10.16 14.62
CA PHE A 123 3.94 9.59 13.44
C PHE A 123 2.58 9.03 13.82
N LYS A 124 1.52 9.54 13.19
CA LYS A 124 0.14 9.10 13.42
C LYS A 124 -0.58 8.85 12.10
N VAL A 125 -1.15 7.67 11.96
CA VAL A 125 -1.94 7.31 10.78
C VAL A 125 -3.30 7.97 10.87
N GLY A 126 -3.54 9.03 10.09
CA GLY A 126 -4.67 9.93 10.22
C GLY A 126 -5.99 9.39 9.68
N CYS A 127 -5.98 8.39 8.79
CA CYS A 127 -7.19 7.87 8.15
C CYS A 127 -7.00 6.44 7.62
N ASP A 128 -8.12 5.78 7.30
CA ASP A 128 -8.12 4.38 6.83
C ASP A 128 -7.65 4.22 5.37
N TRP A 129 -7.32 5.31 4.70
CA TRP A 129 -6.78 5.35 3.33
C TRP A 129 -5.44 6.10 3.24
N ALA A 130 -4.75 6.33 4.38
CA ALA A 130 -3.41 6.91 4.39
C ALA A 130 -2.44 6.01 3.62
N ARG A 131 -1.69 6.60 2.67
CA ARG A 131 -0.80 5.88 1.78
C ARG A 131 0.63 5.88 2.29
N VAL A 132 1.32 4.76 2.06
CA VAL A 132 2.76 4.59 2.20
C VAL A 132 3.35 4.34 0.82
N ALA A 133 4.60 4.70 0.60
CA ALA A 133 5.26 4.48 -0.69
C ALA A 133 6.75 4.16 -0.52
N PHE A 134 7.24 3.20 -1.31
CA PHE A 134 8.65 3.01 -1.58
C PHE A 134 9.17 4.07 -2.55
N ASN A 135 10.42 4.47 -2.40
CA ASN A 135 11.13 5.16 -3.46
C ASN A 135 11.54 4.18 -4.58
N MET A 136 12.18 4.70 -5.63
CA MET A 136 12.48 3.97 -6.86
C MET A 136 13.26 2.66 -6.65
N ASP A 137 14.23 2.65 -5.76
CA ASP A 137 15.14 1.53 -5.48
C ASP A 137 14.81 0.77 -4.19
N ALA A 138 13.68 1.09 -3.56
CA ALA A 138 13.21 0.56 -2.29
C ALA A 138 14.19 0.78 -1.10
N SER A 139 15.10 1.77 -1.20
CA SER A 139 16.00 2.15 -0.12
C SER A 139 15.34 3.01 0.95
N ARG A 140 14.25 3.71 0.58
CA ARG A 140 13.51 4.63 1.46
C ARG A 140 12.02 4.35 1.46
N VAL A 141 11.40 4.70 2.56
CA VAL A 141 9.95 4.58 2.82
C VAL A 141 9.42 5.95 3.20
N ALA A 142 8.37 6.42 2.53
CA ALA A 142 7.68 7.65 2.88
C ALA A 142 6.24 7.38 3.32
N ALA A 143 5.80 8.07 4.36
CA ALA A 143 4.40 8.06 4.80
C ALA A 143 3.95 9.40 5.34
N GLY A 144 2.71 9.72 5.09
CA GLY A 144 2.07 10.93 5.62
C GLY A 144 1.44 10.71 6.99
N SER A 145 1.54 11.73 7.85
CA SER A 145 1.01 11.73 9.21
C SER A 145 -0.24 12.61 9.34
N ALA A 146 -0.98 12.40 10.43
CA ALA A 146 -2.19 13.13 10.77
C ALA A 146 -1.96 14.62 11.08
N ASP A 147 -0.74 14.99 11.48
CA ASP A 147 -0.34 16.36 11.79
C ASP A 147 0.10 17.19 10.57
N GLY A 148 0.09 16.59 9.37
CA GLY A 148 0.57 17.22 8.14
C GLY A 148 2.05 17.00 7.86
N SER A 149 2.78 16.27 8.70
CA SER A 149 4.17 15.91 8.46
C SER A 149 4.28 14.69 7.54
N ILE A 150 5.36 14.62 6.77
CA ILE A 150 5.74 13.43 6.01
C ILE A 150 7.02 12.89 6.63
N PHE A 151 7.00 11.65 6.98
CA PHE A 151 8.14 10.94 7.54
C PHE A 151 8.81 10.11 6.46
N ILE A 152 10.13 10.18 6.38
CA ILE A 152 10.96 9.41 5.46
C ILE A 152 11.98 8.61 6.28
N TRP A 153 11.92 7.29 6.14
CA TRP A 153 12.86 6.36 6.75
C TRP A 153 13.72 5.68 5.69
N ASN A 154 14.95 5.32 6.05
CA ASN A 154 15.69 4.34 5.26
C ASN A 154 15.13 2.94 5.50
N ILE A 155 15.42 2.01 4.59
CA ILE A 155 14.93 0.63 4.67
C ILE A 155 15.41 -0.12 5.92
N GLY A 156 16.49 0.33 6.56
CA GLY A 156 17.00 -0.20 7.82
C GLY A 156 16.22 0.23 9.06
N GLY A 157 15.18 1.09 8.90
CA GLY A 157 14.30 1.53 9.99
C GLY A 157 14.69 2.87 10.64
N GLN A 158 15.78 3.50 10.20
CA GLN A 158 16.22 4.79 10.73
C GLN A 158 15.44 5.93 10.07
N LEU A 159 14.90 6.84 10.88
CA LEU A 159 14.28 8.07 10.38
C LEU A 159 15.35 8.99 9.77
N GLU A 160 15.21 9.33 8.49
CA GLU A 160 16.15 10.24 7.80
C GLU A 160 15.66 11.68 7.85
N THR A 161 14.38 11.90 7.59
CA THR A 161 13.86 13.27 7.46
C THR A 161 12.37 13.34 7.81
N VAL A 162 11.95 14.53 8.25
CA VAL A 162 10.54 14.89 8.44
C VAL A 162 10.27 16.19 7.68
N LEU A 163 9.41 16.08 6.66
CA LEU A 163 9.04 17.23 5.82
C LEU A 163 7.77 17.88 6.39
N LYS A 164 7.77 19.21 6.52
CA LYS A 164 6.67 19.99 7.09
C LYS A 164 6.33 21.17 6.18
N GLU A 165 5.20 21.10 5.53
CA GLU A 165 4.69 22.16 4.66
C GLU A 165 3.14 22.14 4.62
N HIS A 166 2.54 20.98 4.91
CA HIS A 166 1.10 20.84 4.95
C HIS A 166 0.54 21.25 6.32
N SER A 167 -0.65 21.83 6.31
CA SER A 167 -1.37 22.25 7.52
C SER A 167 -2.49 21.28 7.94
N ALA A 168 -2.68 20.21 7.18
CA ALA A 168 -3.71 19.21 7.43
C ALA A 168 -3.16 17.80 7.19
N ALA A 169 -3.87 16.79 7.71
CA ALA A 169 -3.47 15.40 7.60
C ALA A 169 -3.17 14.99 6.15
N ILE A 170 -2.03 14.36 5.96
CA ILE A 170 -1.62 13.81 4.67
C ILE A 170 -2.47 12.59 4.36
N THR A 171 -2.99 12.53 3.14
CA THR A 171 -3.81 11.41 2.67
C THR A 171 -3.07 10.47 1.74
N ALA A 172 -2.15 11.00 0.95
CA ALA A 172 -1.33 10.19 0.07
C ALA A 172 0.05 10.78 -0.17
N VAL A 173 1.00 9.90 -0.39
CA VAL A 173 2.36 10.19 -0.85
C VAL A 173 2.68 9.29 -2.04
N SER A 174 3.50 9.77 -2.95
CA SER A 174 3.94 8.99 -4.12
C SER A 174 5.31 9.48 -4.57
N TRP A 175 6.26 8.58 -4.69
CA TRP A 175 7.57 8.88 -5.25
C TRP A 175 7.51 8.95 -6.77
N HIS A 176 8.33 9.80 -7.33
CA HIS A 176 8.54 9.82 -8.77
C HIS A 176 9.24 8.52 -9.21
N PRO A 177 8.80 7.88 -10.32
CA PRO A 177 9.29 6.56 -10.70
C PRO A 177 10.76 6.53 -11.17
N PHE A 178 11.38 7.70 -11.44
CA PHE A 178 12.73 7.80 -12.02
C PHE A 178 13.61 8.90 -11.38
N SER A 179 13.15 9.55 -10.31
CA SER A 179 13.92 10.60 -9.62
C SER A 179 13.65 10.58 -8.12
N SER A 180 14.39 11.41 -7.36
CA SER A 180 14.21 11.59 -5.91
C SER A 180 13.00 12.48 -5.54
N ALA A 181 12.19 12.92 -6.49
CA ALA A 181 11.05 13.76 -6.20
C ALA A 181 9.90 12.96 -5.56
N LEU A 182 9.24 13.57 -4.58
CA LEU A 182 8.09 13.04 -3.86
C LEU A 182 6.89 13.99 -4.05
N ALA A 183 5.73 13.46 -4.35
CA ALA A 183 4.46 14.18 -4.34
C ALA A 183 3.67 13.82 -3.08
N SER A 184 3.01 14.80 -2.49
CA SER A 184 2.14 14.62 -1.33
C SER A 184 0.86 15.44 -1.46
N VAL A 185 -0.23 14.91 -0.89
CA VAL A 185 -1.53 15.59 -0.86
C VAL A 185 -2.16 15.49 0.52
N ASP A 186 -2.87 16.53 0.92
CA ASP A 186 -3.51 16.64 2.21
C ASP A 186 -5.04 16.78 2.12
N ARG A 187 -5.69 16.79 3.28
CA ARG A 187 -7.14 16.98 3.40
C ARG A 187 -7.61 18.41 3.12
N ALA A 188 -6.70 19.39 3.16
CA ALA A 188 -6.98 20.79 2.85
C ALA A 188 -6.89 21.09 1.33
N LYS A 189 -6.79 20.04 0.47
CA LYS A 189 -6.70 20.14 -0.99
C LYS A 189 -5.38 20.73 -1.48
N LYS A 190 -4.31 20.68 -0.66
CA LYS A 190 -2.97 21.11 -1.04
C LYS A 190 -2.20 19.92 -1.62
N CYS A 191 -1.53 20.15 -2.74
CA CYS A 191 -0.56 19.23 -3.33
C CYS A 191 0.82 19.89 -3.26
N VAL A 192 1.83 19.16 -2.80
CA VAL A 192 3.22 19.63 -2.72
C VAL A 192 4.11 18.65 -3.46
N ILE A 193 5.03 19.18 -4.25
CA ILE A 193 6.10 18.42 -4.89
C ILE A 193 7.41 18.78 -4.19
N TRP A 194 8.05 17.76 -3.67
CA TRP A 194 9.35 17.84 -3.00
C TRP A 194 10.42 17.41 -4.00
N VAL A 195 11.42 18.24 -4.17
CA VAL A 195 12.58 17.95 -5.02
C VAL A 195 13.73 17.64 -4.11
N ASP A 196 14.48 16.59 -4.43
CA ASP A 196 15.60 16.08 -3.61
C ASP A 196 15.22 15.68 -2.17
N ALA A 197 14.08 14.98 -2.05
CA ALA A 197 13.54 14.48 -0.79
C ALA A 197 14.25 13.18 -0.31
#